data_1b512ff34673fa7fc450231490c650df
#
_entry.id   1b512ff34673fa7fc450231490c650df
#
_cell.length_a   1.000
_cell.length_b   1.000
_cell.length_c   1.000
_cell.angle_alpha   90.00
_cell.angle_beta   90.00
_cell.angle_gamma   90.00
#
_symmetry.space_group_name_H-M   'P 1'
#
loop_
_entity.id
_entity.type
_entity.pdbx_description
1 polymer ?
#
loop_
_entity_poly.entity_id
_entity_poly.type
_entity_poly.pdbx_seq_one_letter_code
_entity_poly.pdbx_strand_id
1 'polypeptide(L)'
;MVKDIMTHNVEVVSPGDTLEQAARKMEELNVGPLPVCEGNRVVGVLTDRDITVRATAAGCDPKTTLVSDTMSHDIVFCYEDQDVREAAKLMKENQIRRLLVLNRANDLLGIVSLGDLATEAADQGQPGEVLRKVSEPT
;
A
#
# COMPACT_ATOMS: atom_id res chain seq x y z
N MET A 1 13.65 -12.58 -4.91
CA MET A 1 12.96 -11.42 -5.49
C MET A 1 11.66 -11.17 -4.76
N VAL A 2 11.20 -9.95 -4.81
CA VAL A 2 9.94 -9.54 -4.14
C VAL A 2 8.76 -10.41 -4.57
N LYS A 3 8.67 -10.79 -5.85
CA LYS A 3 7.59 -11.65 -6.37
C LYS A 3 7.47 -12.98 -5.64
N ASP A 4 8.52 -13.46 -5.01
CA ASP A 4 8.54 -14.76 -4.34
C ASP A 4 7.88 -14.73 -2.96
N ILE A 5 7.71 -13.55 -2.38
CA ILE A 5 7.19 -13.38 -1.03
C ILE A 5 5.95 -12.48 -0.94
N MET A 6 5.57 -11.82 -2.02
CA MET A 6 4.40 -10.91 -2.00
C MET A 6 3.09 -11.66 -1.86
N THR A 7 2.07 -10.96 -1.33
CA THR A 7 0.69 -11.44 -1.30
C THR A 7 -0.02 -11.00 -2.57
N HIS A 8 -0.67 -11.94 -3.24
CA HIS A 8 -1.49 -11.68 -4.42
C HIS A 8 -2.93 -11.32 -4.03
N ASN A 9 -3.77 -10.99 -5.02
CA ASN A 9 -5.20 -10.71 -4.84
C ASN A 9 -5.46 -9.53 -3.90
N VAL A 10 -4.78 -8.43 -4.16
CA VAL A 10 -4.92 -7.20 -3.40
C VAL A 10 -6.28 -6.56 -3.69
N GLU A 11 -7.00 -6.20 -2.63
CA GLU A 11 -8.25 -5.45 -2.77
C GLU A 11 -7.95 -3.99 -3.13
N VAL A 12 -8.69 -3.47 -4.10
CA VAL A 12 -8.51 -2.12 -4.63
C VAL A 12 -9.83 -1.39 -4.70
N VAL A 13 -9.77 -0.08 -4.86
CA VAL A 13 -10.93 0.76 -5.19
C VAL A 13 -10.68 1.46 -6.51
N SER A 14 -11.76 1.90 -7.15
CA SER A 14 -11.69 2.65 -8.42
C SER A 14 -11.78 4.15 -8.15
N PRO A 15 -11.20 4.99 -9.02
CA PRO A 15 -11.29 6.45 -8.88
C PRO A 15 -12.74 6.96 -8.80
N GLY A 16 -13.66 6.29 -9.49
CA GLY A 16 -15.07 6.65 -9.52
C GLY A 16 -15.91 6.13 -8.37
N ASP A 17 -15.32 5.35 -7.47
CA ASP A 17 -16.03 4.91 -6.26
C ASP A 17 -16.21 6.10 -5.31
N THR A 18 -17.26 6.03 -4.49
CA THR A 18 -17.48 7.05 -3.44
C THR A 18 -16.60 6.76 -2.23
N LEU A 19 -16.38 7.78 -1.40
CA LEU A 19 -15.64 7.62 -0.15
C LEU A 19 -16.37 6.66 0.79
N GLU A 20 -17.70 6.64 0.77
CA GLU A 20 -18.47 5.69 1.57
C GLU A 20 -18.18 4.25 1.19
N GLN A 21 -18.13 3.95 -0.12
CA GLN A 21 -17.78 2.62 -0.62
C GLN A 21 -16.37 2.21 -0.19
N ALA A 22 -15.41 3.14 -0.31
CA ALA A 22 -14.03 2.89 0.12
C ALA A 22 -13.92 2.67 1.62
N ALA A 23 -14.61 3.49 2.42
CA ALA A 23 -14.61 3.37 3.88
C ALA A 23 -15.20 2.03 4.34
N ARG A 24 -16.27 1.58 3.70
CA ARG A 24 -16.86 0.26 3.99
C ARG A 24 -15.89 -0.86 3.69
N LYS A 25 -15.15 -0.75 2.60
CA LYS A 25 -14.14 -1.74 2.24
C LYS A 25 -13.00 -1.76 3.27
N MET A 26 -12.55 -0.61 3.72
CA MET A 26 -11.55 -0.50 4.81
C MET A 26 -12.04 -1.16 6.09
N GLU A 27 -13.31 -0.97 6.44
CA GLU A 27 -13.93 -1.59 7.61
C GLU A 27 -13.99 -3.11 7.47
N GLU A 28 -14.49 -3.61 6.35
CA GLU A 28 -14.63 -5.05 6.10
C GLU A 28 -13.28 -5.77 6.12
N LEU A 29 -12.24 -5.15 5.55
CA LEU A 29 -10.91 -5.74 5.45
C LEU A 29 -10.02 -5.42 6.64
N ASN A 30 -10.46 -4.52 7.52
CA ASN A 30 -9.68 -4.00 8.64
C ASN A 30 -8.33 -3.45 8.19
N VAL A 31 -8.35 -2.61 7.16
CA VAL A 31 -7.15 -1.96 6.60
C VAL A 31 -7.36 -0.45 6.51
N GLY A 32 -6.28 0.31 6.59
CA GLY A 32 -6.31 1.76 6.38
C GLY A 32 -6.03 2.16 4.94
N PRO A 33 -4.92 1.71 4.33
CA PRO A 33 -4.60 2.07 2.95
C PRO A 33 -5.25 1.12 1.94
N LEU A 34 -5.75 1.70 0.83
CA LEU A 34 -6.24 0.95 -0.33
C LEU A 34 -5.62 1.51 -1.60
N PRO A 35 -5.09 0.65 -2.48
CA PRO A 35 -4.68 1.09 -3.82
C PRO A 35 -5.90 1.53 -4.63
N VAL A 36 -5.72 2.57 -5.42
CA VAL A 36 -6.72 3.06 -6.37
C VAL A 36 -6.26 2.67 -7.76
N CYS A 37 -7.07 1.89 -8.46
CA CYS A 37 -6.70 1.35 -9.77
C CYS A 37 -7.75 1.65 -10.84
N GLU A 38 -7.26 1.94 -12.05
CA GLU A 38 -8.05 1.90 -13.28
C GLU A 38 -7.67 0.61 -13.99
N GLY A 39 -8.58 -0.37 -14.02
CA GLY A 39 -8.22 -1.72 -14.45
C GLY A 39 -7.15 -2.29 -13.51
N ASN A 40 -6.01 -2.70 -14.06
CA ASN A 40 -4.89 -3.21 -13.29
C ASN A 40 -3.86 -2.14 -12.94
N ARG A 41 -4.01 -0.93 -13.47
CA ARG A 41 -3.02 0.13 -13.31
C ARG A 41 -3.28 0.95 -12.06
N VAL A 42 -2.28 1.11 -11.21
CA VAL A 42 -2.38 1.95 -10.02
C VAL A 42 -2.31 3.42 -10.41
N VAL A 43 -3.30 4.19 -9.96
CA VAL A 43 -3.36 5.64 -10.20
C VAL A 43 -3.25 6.46 -8.92
N GLY A 44 -3.38 5.82 -7.77
CA GLY A 44 -3.25 6.50 -6.48
C GLY A 44 -3.36 5.55 -5.31
N VAL A 45 -3.35 6.12 -4.11
CA VAL A 45 -3.58 5.42 -2.85
C VAL A 45 -4.54 6.26 -2.03
N LEU A 46 -5.51 5.60 -1.40
CA LEU A 46 -6.45 6.24 -0.48
C LEU A 46 -6.27 5.63 0.91
N THR A 47 -6.10 6.50 1.91
CA THR A 47 -5.99 6.07 3.30
C THR A 47 -7.20 6.55 4.11
N ASP A 48 -7.44 5.92 5.26
CA ASP A 48 -8.43 6.38 6.24
C ASP A 48 -8.12 7.80 6.71
N ARG A 49 -6.84 8.14 6.84
CA ARG A 49 -6.42 9.51 7.18
C ARG A 49 -6.81 10.50 6.07
N ASP A 50 -6.66 10.14 4.80
CA ASP A 50 -7.08 10.98 3.68
C ASP A 50 -8.57 11.31 3.76
N ILE A 51 -9.40 10.31 4.05
CA ILE A 51 -10.85 10.49 4.20
C ILE A 51 -11.15 11.45 5.35
N THR A 52 -10.50 11.26 6.49
CA THR A 52 -10.73 12.09 7.67
C THR A 52 -10.24 13.52 7.49
N VAL A 53 -9.01 13.70 7.00
CA VAL A 53 -8.36 15.00 6.98
C VAL A 53 -8.73 15.81 5.75
N ARG A 54 -8.82 15.16 4.58
CA ARG A 54 -9.09 15.86 3.32
C ARG A 54 -10.57 16.00 3.01
N ALA A 55 -11.38 15.03 3.40
CA ALA A 55 -12.80 15.04 3.08
C ALA A 55 -13.67 15.44 4.26
N THR A 56 -13.60 14.73 5.37
CA THR A 56 -14.45 14.99 6.53
C THR A 56 -14.17 16.36 7.14
N ALA A 57 -12.92 16.73 7.33
CA ALA A 57 -12.55 18.05 7.87
C ALA A 57 -12.98 19.19 6.94
N ALA A 58 -13.06 18.96 5.64
CA ALA A 58 -13.53 19.94 4.67
C ALA A 58 -15.07 19.97 4.51
N GLY A 59 -15.78 19.09 5.22
CA GLY A 59 -17.25 19.03 5.16
C GLY A 59 -17.80 18.31 3.94
N CYS A 60 -16.99 17.47 3.26
CA CYS A 60 -17.43 16.73 2.10
C CYS A 60 -18.37 15.59 2.48
N ASP A 61 -19.40 15.36 1.65
CA ASP A 61 -20.31 14.25 1.83
C ASP A 61 -19.69 12.96 1.27
N PRO A 62 -19.44 11.93 2.10
CA PRO A 62 -18.84 10.70 1.62
C PRO A 62 -19.68 9.92 0.61
N LYS A 63 -20.97 10.18 0.55
CA LYS A 63 -21.89 9.52 -0.41
C LYS A 63 -21.74 10.07 -1.82
N THR A 64 -21.23 11.28 -1.98
CA THR A 64 -21.12 11.96 -3.28
C THR A 64 -19.69 12.30 -3.65
N THR A 65 -18.76 12.35 -2.67
CA THR A 65 -17.35 12.64 -2.93
C THR A 65 -16.66 11.40 -3.47
N LEU A 66 -15.92 11.57 -4.56
CA LEU A 66 -15.24 10.45 -5.22
C LEU A 66 -13.86 10.18 -4.64
N VAL A 67 -13.43 8.94 -4.74
CA VAL A 67 -12.07 8.52 -4.37
C VAL A 67 -11.03 9.37 -5.09
N SER A 68 -11.23 9.64 -6.40
CA SER A 68 -10.31 10.45 -7.20
C SER A 68 -10.11 11.88 -6.66
N ASP A 69 -11.09 12.42 -5.96
CA ASP A 69 -11.02 13.77 -5.40
C ASP A 69 -10.22 13.83 -4.09
N THR A 70 -9.94 12.68 -3.49
CA THR A 70 -9.37 12.59 -2.13
C THR A 70 -8.06 11.82 -2.09
N MET A 71 -7.82 10.91 -3.03
CA MET A 71 -6.63 10.05 -3.06
C MET A 71 -5.33 10.84 -3.19
N SER A 72 -4.24 10.23 -2.73
CA SER A 72 -2.88 10.71 -2.96
C SER A 72 -2.32 10.09 -4.23
N HIS A 73 -1.57 10.87 -4.99
CA HIS A 73 -0.84 10.39 -6.17
C HIS A 73 0.60 9.96 -5.84
N ASP A 74 1.03 10.19 -4.60
CA ASP A 74 2.37 9.81 -4.12
C ASP A 74 2.37 8.34 -3.76
N ILE A 75 2.70 7.50 -4.73
CA ILE A 75 2.67 6.06 -4.59
C ILE A 75 4.08 5.56 -4.30
N VAL A 76 4.25 4.86 -3.16
CA VAL A 76 5.51 4.16 -2.86
C VAL A 76 5.33 2.69 -3.25
N PHE A 77 6.18 2.22 -4.14
CA PHE A 77 6.06 0.87 -4.69
C PHE A 77 7.43 0.29 -4.99
N CYS A 78 7.45 -1.01 -5.23
CA CYS A 78 8.61 -1.70 -5.79
C CYS A 78 8.17 -2.57 -6.97
N TYR A 79 9.14 -3.05 -7.75
CA TYR A 79 8.87 -3.96 -8.83
C TYR A 79 9.04 -5.41 -8.38
N GLU A 80 8.29 -6.32 -9.01
CA GLU A 80 8.31 -7.75 -8.69
C GLU A 80 9.70 -8.38 -8.80
N ASP A 81 10.53 -7.85 -9.71
CA ASP A 81 11.86 -8.36 -10.01
C ASP A 81 12.97 -7.75 -9.16
N GLN A 82 12.63 -6.87 -8.21
CA GLN A 82 13.60 -6.30 -7.30
C GLN A 82 13.94 -7.24 -6.15
N ASP A 83 15.12 -7.04 -5.57
CA ASP A 83 15.58 -7.78 -4.40
C ASP A 83 14.79 -7.35 -3.17
N VAL A 84 14.53 -8.28 -2.25
CA VAL A 84 13.82 -7.99 -1.00
C VAL A 84 14.53 -6.93 -0.16
N ARG A 85 15.84 -6.78 -0.30
CA ARG A 85 16.61 -5.74 0.40
C ARG A 85 16.25 -4.34 -0.08
N GLU A 86 15.96 -4.18 -1.36
CA GLU A 86 15.50 -2.91 -1.93
C GLU A 86 14.12 -2.53 -1.39
N ALA A 87 13.23 -3.52 -1.25
CA ALA A 87 11.92 -3.30 -0.63
C ALA A 87 12.06 -2.87 0.83
N ALA A 88 12.92 -3.53 1.59
CA ALA A 88 13.20 -3.17 2.99
C ALA A 88 13.73 -1.73 3.10
N LYS A 89 14.61 -1.33 2.20
CA LYS A 89 15.17 0.03 2.15
C LYS A 89 14.07 1.07 1.89
N LEU A 90 13.16 0.80 0.95
CA LEU A 90 12.05 1.68 0.65
C LEU A 90 11.10 1.83 1.84
N MET A 91 10.82 0.74 2.54
CA MET A 91 10.00 0.78 3.75
C MET A 91 10.64 1.63 4.84
N LYS A 92 11.95 1.48 5.04
CA LYS A 92 12.70 2.28 6.00
C LYS A 92 12.70 3.75 5.64
N GLU A 93 13.04 4.09 4.40
CA GLU A 93 13.14 5.47 3.94
C GLU A 93 11.81 6.21 4.03
N ASN A 94 10.69 5.50 3.80
CA ASN A 94 9.35 6.07 3.82
C ASN A 94 8.59 5.82 5.12
N GLN A 95 9.19 5.11 6.07
CA GLN A 95 8.59 4.76 7.36
C GLN A 95 7.23 4.08 7.22
N ILE A 96 7.15 3.13 6.29
CA ILE A 96 5.95 2.35 6.00
C ILE A 96 6.25 0.86 6.17
N ARG A 97 5.19 0.08 6.37
CA ARG A 97 5.29 -1.37 6.62
C ARG A 97 4.77 -2.23 5.49
N ARG A 98 4.33 -1.61 4.41
CA ARG A 98 3.80 -2.29 3.23
C ARG A 98 4.17 -1.52 1.98
N LEU A 99 4.41 -2.25 0.90
CA LEU A 99 4.67 -1.68 -0.43
C LEU A 99 3.79 -2.36 -1.46
N LEU A 100 3.28 -1.57 -2.38
CA LEU A 100 2.67 -2.10 -3.59
C LEU A 100 3.75 -2.72 -4.45
N VAL A 101 3.44 -3.84 -5.09
CA VAL A 101 4.33 -4.52 -6.01
C VAL A 101 3.74 -4.44 -7.41
N LEU A 102 4.51 -3.85 -8.33
CA LEU A 102 4.10 -3.62 -9.71
C LEU A 102 4.98 -4.44 -10.66
N ASN A 103 4.46 -4.71 -11.85
CA ASN A 103 5.30 -5.17 -12.95
C ASN A 103 5.86 -3.94 -13.70
N ARG A 104 6.69 -4.17 -14.70
CA ARG A 104 7.32 -3.08 -15.48
C ARG A 104 6.33 -2.31 -16.36
N ALA A 105 5.12 -2.83 -16.54
CA ALA A 105 4.01 -2.11 -17.19
C ALA A 105 3.19 -1.27 -16.21
N ASN A 106 3.58 -1.24 -14.92
CA ASN A 106 2.91 -0.53 -13.83
C ASN A 106 1.55 -1.12 -13.45
N ASP A 107 1.33 -2.40 -13.74
CA ASP A 107 0.16 -3.12 -13.24
C ASP A 107 0.41 -3.58 -11.81
N LEU A 108 -0.63 -3.51 -10.99
CA LEU A 108 -0.57 -3.98 -9.61
C LEU A 108 -0.59 -5.51 -9.58
N LEU A 109 0.43 -6.11 -8.99
CA LEU A 109 0.55 -7.55 -8.85
C LEU A 109 0.29 -8.05 -7.44
N GLY A 110 0.65 -7.25 -6.44
CA GLY A 110 0.54 -7.69 -5.06
C GLY A 110 0.98 -6.63 -4.07
N ILE A 111 1.11 -7.06 -2.81
CA ILE A 111 1.64 -6.27 -1.70
C ILE A 111 2.71 -7.08 -0.98
N VAL A 112 3.80 -6.45 -0.60
CA VAL A 112 4.80 -7.02 0.30
C VAL A 112 4.77 -6.26 1.61
N SER A 113 4.79 -6.99 2.73
CA SER A 113 4.74 -6.41 4.08
C SER A 113 6.07 -6.57 4.79
N LEU A 114 6.25 -5.79 5.87
CA LEU A 114 7.37 -5.96 6.78
C LEU A 114 7.41 -7.39 7.34
N GLY A 115 6.23 -7.98 7.62
CA GLY A 115 6.13 -9.37 8.07
C GLY A 115 6.68 -10.36 7.04
N ASP A 116 6.38 -10.15 5.76
CA ASP A 116 6.90 -10.99 4.67
C ASP A 116 8.43 -10.92 4.61
N LEU A 117 8.99 -9.72 4.75
CA LEU A 117 10.44 -9.50 4.77
C LEU A 117 11.10 -10.16 5.99
N ALA A 118 10.45 -10.09 7.14
CA ALA A 118 10.94 -10.72 8.36
C ALA A 118 10.98 -12.24 8.24
N THR A 119 9.96 -12.83 7.63
CA THR A 119 9.91 -14.27 7.37
C THR A 119 11.03 -14.70 6.42
N GLU A 120 11.24 -13.95 5.35
CA GLU A 120 12.32 -14.22 4.38
C GLU A 120 13.68 -14.07 5.05
N ALA A 121 13.88 -13.04 5.86
CA ALA A 121 15.14 -12.83 6.59
C ALA A 121 15.40 -13.97 7.60
N ALA A 122 14.36 -14.49 8.25
CA ALA A 122 14.47 -15.62 9.15
C ALA A 122 14.92 -16.87 8.39
N ASP A 123 14.33 -17.13 7.22
CA ASP A 123 14.72 -18.26 6.36
C ASP A 123 16.16 -18.15 5.89
N GLN A 124 16.67 -16.92 5.76
CA GLN A 124 18.07 -16.64 5.38
C GLN A 124 19.00 -16.47 6.59
N GLY A 125 18.49 -16.62 7.82
CA GLY A 125 19.26 -16.48 9.04
C GLY A 125 19.56 -15.03 9.45
N GLN A 126 18.79 -14.04 8.98
CA GLN A 126 19.02 -12.62 9.26
C GLN A 126 17.77 -11.89 9.78
N PRO A 127 16.94 -12.48 10.66
CA PRO A 127 15.63 -11.89 10.99
C PRO A 127 15.71 -10.56 11.74
N GLY A 128 16.66 -10.44 12.68
CA GLY A 128 16.76 -9.24 13.53
C GLY A 128 17.24 -8.01 12.79
N GLU A 129 18.08 -8.18 11.80
CA GLU A 129 18.66 -7.07 11.05
C GLU A 129 17.60 -6.34 10.22
N VAL A 130 16.77 -7.05 9.51
CA VAL A 130 15.72 -6.45 8.66
C VAL A 130 14.71 -5.71 9.51
N LEU A 131 14.19 -6.33 10.56
CA LEU A 131 13.20 -5.72 11.45
C LEU A 131 13.73 -4.45 12.10
N ARG A 132 14.98 -4.48 12.58
CA ARG A 132 15.59 -3.32 13.23
C ARG A 132 15.72 -2.14 12.27
N LYS A 133 16.19 -2.36 11.05
CA LYS A 133 16.38 -1.29 10.06
C LYS A 133 15.06 -0.60 9.68
N VAL A 134 13.99 -1.35 9.55
CA VAL A 134 12.68 -0.79 9.18
C VAL A 134 12.00 -0.11 10.35
N SER A 135 12.21 -0.60 11.57
CA SER A 135 11.55 -0.10 12.78
C SER A 135 12.26 1.09 13.45
N GLU A 136 13.49 1.39 13.06
CA GLU A 136 14.25 2.51 13.65
C GLU A 136 13.57 3.85 13.34
N PRO A 137 13.41 4.74 14.32
CA PRO A 137 12.95 6.10 14.06
C PRO A 137 14.01 6.87 13.27
N THR A 138 13.58 7.72 12.37
CA THR A 138 14.46 8.55 11.55
C THR A 138 14.56 9.98 12.06
#